data_3bdd9794da1a1f30829de8c977f6bbbd
#
_entry.id   3bdd9794da1a1f30829de8c977f6bbbd
#
_cell.length_a   1.000
_cell.length_b   1.000
_cell.length_c   1.000
_cell.angle_alpha   90.00
_cell.angle_beta   90.00
_cell.angle_gamma   90.00
#
_symmetry.space_group_name_H-M   'P 1'
#
loop_
_entity.id
_entity.type
_entity.pdbx_description
1 polymer ?
#
loop_
_entity_poly.entity_id
_entity_poly.type
_entity_poly.pdbx_seq_one_letter_code
_entity_poly.pdbx_strand_id
1 'polypeptide(L)'
;MGDSVKRRGGNAVILIFAEWGAGMVNSTGMSIFAGNKYRPSMKQADDSRAALCLQFLRDIAVHNNREWFHEHREEYDAARAAFESMVAELIARITVFDPAVQYLGVGDCTYRFYRDTRFSPDKSPYKRHFGAYINAKGKKAFQGGYYFHLEPENCMLAGGSYCLPSDVLRAVRQSVCEQPEEFHAIVGSDPFHTLFPVIGETHVKTVPKGFPKDFPYPEYIRCKDYSCFHPVPESFFTSADWLERSAEVFQVMKPFLDFVNAAIDEAV
;
A
#
# COMPACT_ATOMS: atom_id res chain seq x y z
N MET A 1 18.00 -1.92 -38.23
CA MET A 1 17.83 -3.08 -37.33
C MET A 1 17.23 -2.53 -36.05
N GLY A 2 15.91 -2.68 -35.91
CA GLY A 2 15.15 -2.08 -34.83
C GLY A 2 14.99 -3.06 -33.68
N ASP A 3 15.50 -2.73 -32.52
CA ASP A 3 15.24 -3.44 -31.29
C ASP A 3 13.88 -3.02 -30.73
N SER A 4 12.96 -3.96 -30.78
CA SER A 4 11.62 -3.83 -30.20
C SER A 4 11.73 -3.94 -28.67
N VAL A 5 11.61 -2.82 -27.97
CA VAL A 5 11.42 -2.79 -26.50
C VAL A 5 10.08 -3.43 -26.20
N LYS A 6 10.10 -4.69 -25.77
CA LYS A 6 8.93 -5.37 -25.22
C LYS A 6 8.48 -4.68 -23.94
N ARG A 7 7.33 -4.03 -23.98
CA ARG A 7 6.58 -3.51 -22.84
C ARG A 7 6.34 -4.63 -21.82
N ARG A 8 7.12 -4.65 -20.74
CA ARG A 8 6.88 -5.47 -19.55
C ARG A 8 6.11 -4.61 -18.52
N GLY A 9 4.89 -4.25 -18.87
CA GLY A 9 4.00 -3.56 -17.93
C GLY A 9 2.95 -4.55 -17.41
N GLY A 10 2.81 -4.66 -16.11
CA GLY A 10 1.59 -5.17 -15.51
C GLY A 10 1.69 -6.23 -14.41
N ASN A 11 2.82 -6.90 -14.19
CA ASN A 11 2.90 -7.97 -13.18
C ASN A 11 3.95 -7.72 -12.07
N ALA A 12 4.76 -6.66 -12.15
CA ALA A 12 5.83 -6.41 -11.19
C ALA A 12 5.30 -5.96 -9.81
N VAL A 13 4.23 -5.19 -9.79
CA VAL A 13 3.63 -4.67 -8.53
C VAL A 13 3.15 -5.80 -7.60
N ILE A 14 2.78 -6.95 -8.16
CA ILE A 14 2.20 -8.07 -7.40
C ILE A 14 3.26 -8.95 -6.72
N LEU A 15 4.47 -8.99 -7.27
CA LEU A 15 5.51 -9.91 -6.80
C LEU A 15 6.35 -9.35 -5.64
N ILE A 16 6.44 -8.05 -5.49
CA ILE A 16 7.41 -7.41 -4.59
C ILE A 16 6.82 -7.17 -3.20
N PHE A 17 5.52 -6.95 -3.07
CA PHE A 17 4.85 -6.94 -1.75
C PHE A 17 4.86 -8.31 -1.04
N ALA A 18 5.26 -9.39 -1.72
CA ALA A 18 5.29 -10.74 -1.16
C ALA A 18 6.63 -11.13 -0.52
N GLU A 19 7.70 -10.35 -0.67
CA GLU A 19 9.04 -10.69 -0.12
C GLU A 19 9.42 -9.88 1.15
N TRP A 20 8.52 -9.03 1.64
CA TRP A 20 8.75 -8.20 2.82
C TRP A 20 8.27 -8.89 4.10
N GLY A 21 9.00 -9.89 4.55
CA GLY A 21 8.65 -10.65 5.74
C GLY A 21 9.83 -11.20 6.50
N ALA A 22 10.81 -10.37 6.92
CA ALA A 22 11.69 -10.71 8.03
C ALA A 22 12.54 -9.51 8.45
N GLY A 23 12.13 -8.79 9.47
CA GLY A 23 13.00 -7.94 10.26
C GLY A 23 12.62 -6.47 10.33
N MET A 24 11.74 -6.16 11.23
CA MET A 24 11.80 -5.04 12.17
C MET A 24 10.48 -4.95 12.94
N VAL A 25 10.40 -5.69 14.02
CA VAL A 25 9.43 -5.41 15.08
C VAL A 25 10.15 -4.53 16.10
N ASN A 26 9.93 -3.23 16.08
CA ASN A 26 10.19 -2.37 17.20
C ASN A 26 8.86 -1.98 17.86
N SER A 27 8.64 -2.58 19.02
CA SER A 27 7.55 -2.32 19.93
C SER A 27 7.75 -0.97 20.62
N THR A 28 7.07 0.07 20.17
CA THR A 28 6.69 1.22 21.01
C THR A 28 5.47 1.90 20.40
N GLY A 29 4.31 1.28 20.64
CA GLY A 29 3.02 1.90 20.37
C GLY A 29 2.72 2.96 21.42
N MET A 30 3.06 4.20 21.18
CA MET A 30 2.59 5.32 21.97
C MET A 30 1.52 6.06 21.18
N SER A 31 0.29 5.98 21.69
CA SER A 31 -0.88 6.69 21.16
C SER A 31 -0.68 8.20 21.22
N ILE A 32 -0.64 8.86 20.06
CA ILE A 32 -0.45 10.33 19.93
C ILE A 32 -1.79 11.08 19.84
N PHE A 33 -2.92 10.41 20.00
CA PHE A 33 -4.23 11.08 19.94
C PHE A 33 -4.83 11.32 21.33
N ALA A 34 -4.30 12.32 22.03
CA ALA A 34 -4.94 12.89 23.21
C ALA A 34 -5.57 14.25 22.82
N GLY A 35 -6.84 14.23 22.46
CA GLY A 35 -7.59 15.48 22.27
C GLY A 35 -8.91 15.38 21.53
N ASN A 36 -9.77 14.42 21.84
CA ASN A 36 -11.17 14.57 21.48
C ASN A 36 -12.08 14.06 22.58
N LYS A 37 -13.08 14.88 22.93
CA LYS A 37 -13.99 14.71 24.06
C LYS A 37 -14.68 13.36 24.00
N TYR A 38 -14.48 12.59 25.06
CA TYR A 38 -15.10 11.32 25.38
C TYR A 38 -16.62 11.33 25.12
N ARG A 39 -17.07 10.65 24.08
CA ARG A 39 -18.41 10.10 23.98
C ARG A 39 -18.33 8.67 24.53
N PRO A 40 -19.13 8.27 25.49
CA PRO A 40 -19.17 6.87 25.90
C PRO A 40 -19.64 6.02 24.72
N SER A 41 -18.73 5.33 24.07
CA SER A 41 -19.03 4.38 23.02
C SER A 41 -19.62 3.14 23.66
N MET A 42 -20.81 2.73 23.23
CA MET A 42 -21.20 1.33 23.32
C MET A 42 -20.02 0.52 22.78
N LYS A 43 -19.53 -0.48 23.53
CA LYS A 43 -18.48 -1.40 23.06
C LYS A 43 -18.98 -1.99 21.73
N GLN A 44 -18.46 -1.47 20.65
CA GLN A 44 -18.64 -2.05 19.32
C GLN A 44 -17.93 -3.40 19.35
N ALA A 45 -18.57 -4.45 18.89
CA ALA A 45 -17.95 -5.77 18.83
C ALA A 45 -16.77 -5.73 17.86
N ASP A 46 -15.71 -6.47 18.17
CA ASP A 46 -14.56 -6.62 17.28
C ASP A 46 -14.98 -7.06 15.87
N ASP A 47 -14.27 -6.61 14.84
CA ASP A 47 -14.58 -6.98 13.45
C ASP A 47 -14.09 -8.40 13.17
N SER A 48 -15.02 -9.33 13.07
CA SER A 48 -14.72 -10.73 12.79
C SER A 48 -14.26 -11.00 11.35
N ARG A 49 -14.48 -10.06 10.42
CA ARG A 49 -14.14 -10.23 8.99
C ARG A 49 -12.63 -10.36 8.78
N ALA A 50 -11.83 -9.51 9.42
CA ALA A 50 -10.38 -9.62 9.35
C ALA A 50 -9.88 -10.93 9.96
N ALA A 51 -10.45 -11.37 11.09
CA ALA A 51 -10.10 -12.63 11.72
C ALA A 51 -10.39 -13.82 10.80
N LEU A 52 -11.53 -13.83 10.11
CA LEU A 52 -11.89 -14.85 9.12
C LEU A 52 -10.88 -14.88 7.96
N CYS A 53 -10.52 -13.71 7.41
CA CYS A 53 -9.52 -13.61 6.35
C CYS A 53 -8.16 -14.15 6.80
N LEU A 54 -7.68 -13.72 7.98
CA LEU A 54 -6.38 -14.12 8.51
C LEU A 54 -6.32 -15.62 8.82
N GLN A 55 -7.42 -16.21 9.32
CA GLN A 55 -7.47 -17.66 9.54
C GLN A 55 -7.30 -18.43 8.23
N PHE A 56 -8.10 -18.11 7.20
CA PHE A 56 -7.95 -18.74 5.88
C PHE A 56 -6.53 -18.56 5.30
N LEU A 57 -5.93 -17.36 5.47
CA LEU A 57 -4.59 -17.08 4.97
C LEU A 57 -3.49 -17.88 5.71
N ARG A 58 -3.67 -18.19 7.00
CA ARG A 58 -2.79 -19.13 7.73
C ARG A 58 -2.90 -20.54 7.19
N ASP A 59 -4.12 -21.00 6.94
CA ASP A 59 -4.36 -22.36 6.48
C ASP A 59 -3.79 -22.58 5.07
N ILE A 60 -4.01 -21.63 4.14
CA ILE A 60 -3.43 -21.70 2.79
C ILE A 60 -1.90 -21.53 2.81
N ALA A 61 -1.33 -20.82 3.77
CA ALA A 61 0.14 -20.73 3.88
C ALA A 61 0.79 -22.08 4.17
N VAL A 62 0.11 -22.94 4.94
CA VAL A 62 0.56 -24.32 5.26
C VAL A 62 0.25 -25.30 4.14
N HIS A 63 -0.92 -25.16 3.49
CA HIS A 63 -1.48 -26.12 2.54
C HIS A 63 -1.58 -25.56 1.11
N ASN A 64 -0.54 -24.86 0.63
CA ASN A 64 -0.59 -24.09 -0.63
C ASN A 64 -0.52 -24.97 -1.87
N ASN A 65 -1.57 -25.75 -2.12
CA ASN A 65 -1.73 -26.60 -3.30
C ASN A 65 -3.18 -26.57 -3.81
N ARG A 66 -3.39 -27.07 -5.03
CA ARG A 66 -4.69 -26.98 -5.72
C ARG A 66 -5.74 -27.90 -5.13
N GLU A 67 -5.34 -29.06 -4.63
CA GLU A 67 -6.22 -30.08 -4.06
C GLU A 67 -6.86 -29.54 -2.78
N TRP A 68 -6.05 -29.10 -1.83
CA TRP A 68 -6.52 -28.47 -0.59
C TRP A 68 -7.40 -27.25 -0.87
N PHE A 69 -7.01 -26.37 -1.79
CA PHE A 69 -7.80 -25.18 -2.13
C PHE A 69 -9.17 -25.54 -2.71
N HIS A 70 -9.26 -26.63 -3.49
CA HIS A 70 -10.54 -27.08 -4.02
C HIS A 70 -11.47 -27.61 -2.92
N GLU A 71 -10.93 -28.33 -1.97
CA GLU A 71 -11.68 -28.85 -0.81
C GLU A 71 -12.16 -27.74 0.13
N HIS A 72 -11.39 -26.64 0.25
CA HIS A 72 -11.68 -25.49 1.14
C HIS A 72 -12.18 -24.27 0.36
N ARG A 73 -12.84 -24.50 -0.75
CA ARG A 73 -13.32 -23.42 -1.63
C ARG A 73 -14.36 -22.53 -0.96
N GLU A 74 -15.24 -23.07 -0.15
CA GLU A 74 -16.26 -22.30 0.58
C GLU A 74 -15.64 -21.37 1.61
N GLU A 75 -14.58 -21.79 2.28
CA GLU A 75 -13.82 -20.98 3.24
C GLU A 75 -13.11 -19.82 2.54
N TYR A 76 -12.52 -20.09 1.36
CA TYR A 76 -11.96 -19.03 0.52
C TYR A 76 -13.02 -18.01 0.10
N ASP A 77 -14.16 -18.46 -0.39
CA ASP A 77 -15.23 -17.58 -0.88
C ASP A 77 -15.79 -16.72 0.26
N ALA A 78 -15.93 -17.27 1.48
CA ALA A 78 -16.31 -16.53 2.67
C ALA A 78 -15.27 -15.49 3.08
N ALA A 79 -13.99 -15.87 3.14
CA ALA A 79 -12.89 -14.96 3.46
C ALA A 79 -12.73 -13.86 2.39
N ARG A 80 -12.91 -14.20 1.12
CA ARG A 80 -12.87 -13.26 0.01
C ARG A 80 -14.01 -12.24 0.08
N ALA A 81 -15.23 -12.67 0.36
CA ALA A 81 -16.38 -11.79 0.53
C ALA A 81 -16.20 -10.86 1.73
N ALA A 82 -15.66 -11.35 2.84
CA ALA A 82 -15.32 -10.56 4.01
C ALA A 82 -14.30 -9.46 3.67
N PHE A 83 -13.21 -9.81 2.99
CA PHE A 83 -12.20 -8.85 2.54
C PHE A 83 -12.78 -7.80 1.59
N GLU A 84 -13.58 -8.20 0.62
CA GLU A 84 -14.22 -7.30 -0.34
C GLU A 84 -15.20 -6.33 0.33
N SER A 85 -15.91 -6.76 1.36
CA SER A 85 -16.75 -5.89 2.19
C SER A 85 -15.91 -4.84 2.93
N MET A 86 -14.75 -5.21 3.51
CA MET A 86 -13.83 -4.27 4.13
C MET A 86 -13.29 -3.24 3.13
N VAL A 87 -12.95 -3.68 1.91
CA VAL A 87 -12.49 -2.78 0.84
C VAL A 87 -13.57 -1.79 0.42
N ALA A 88 -14.82 -2.22 0.32
CA ALA A 88 -15.94 -1.33 0.00
C ALA A 88 -16.10 -0.21 1.04
N GLU A 89 -15.98 -0.54 2.32
CA GLU A 89 -16.04 0.44 3.41
C GLU A 89 -14.84 1.41 3.37
N LEU A 90 -13.63 0.91 3.08
CA LEU A 90 -12.44 1.76 2.91
C LEU A 90 -12.60 2.74 1.75
N ILE A 91 -13.09 2.29 0.58
CA ILE A 91 -13.36 3.19 -0.55
C ILE A 91 -14.33 4.30 -0.12
N ALA A 92 -15.43 3.95 0.55
CA ALA A 92 -16.42 4.92 1.02
C ALA A 92 -15.80 5.93 2.01
N ARG A 93 -14.92 5.48 2.91
CA ARG A 93 -14.25 6.37 3.88
C ARG A 93 -13.20 7.25 3.21
N ILE A 94 -12.40 6.73 2.29
CA ILE A 94 -11.41 7.50 1.53
C ILE A 94 -12.10 8.56 0.68
N THR A 95 -13.25 8.27 0.09
CA THR A 95 -14.05 9.21 -0.71
C THR A 95 -14.38 10.51 0.04
N VAL A 96 -14.46 10.48 1.36
CA VAL A 96 -14.76 11.68 2.17
C VAL A 96 -13.68 12.76 2.06
N PHE A 97 -12.40 12.35 1.93
CA PHE A 97 -11.27 13.28 1.81
C PHE A 97 -10.56 13.19 0.45
N ASP A 98 -10.83 12.15 -0.34
CA ASP A 98 -10.36 12.00 -1.72
C ASP A 98 -11.52 11.60 -2.67
N PRO A 99 -12.31 12.59 -3.13
CA PRO A 99 -13.46 12.31 -4.00
C PRO A 99 -13.10 11.64 -5.34
N ALA A 100 -11.82 11.64 -5.74
CA ALA A 100 -11.39 11.02 -7.00
C ALA A 100 -11.63 9.51 -7.04
N VAL A 101 -11.70 8.84 -5.86
CA VAL A 101 -11.93 7.39 -5.77
C VAL A 101 -13.40 6.98 -5.72
N GLN A 102 -14.35 7.91 -5.71
CA GLN A 102 -15.78 7.66 -5.48
C GLN A 102 -16.46 6.70 -6.47
N TYR A 103 -15.90 6.56 -7.66
CA TYR A 103 -16.47 5.68 -8.71
C TYR A 103 -15.80 4.30 -8.80
N LEU A 104 -14.86 4.02 -7.92
CA LEU A 104 -14.18 2.72 -7.91
C LEU A 104 -15.10 1.63 -7.35
N GLY A 105 -15.21 0.54 -8.11
CA GLY A 105 -15.73 -0.71 -7.59
C GLY A 105 -14.66 -1.53 -6.86
N VAL A 106 -15.07 -2.42 -5.98
CA VAL A 106 -14.15 -3.32 -5.25
C VAL A 106 -13.28 -4.14 -6.21
N GLY A 107 -13.84 -4.62 -7.33
CA GLY A 107 -13.12 -5.36 -8.36
C GLY A 107 -12.01 -4.55 -9.04
N ASP A 108 -12.15 -3.21 -9.09
CA ASP A 108 -11.12 -2.33 -9.63
C ASP A 108 -9.91 -2.25 -8.70
N CYS A 109 -10.12 -2.45 -7.40
CA CYS A 109 -9.09 -2.31 -6.37
C CYS A 109 -8.43 -3.65 -5.98
N THR A 110 -9.17 -4.76 -5.98
CA THR A 110 -8.69 -6.04 -5.48
C THR A 110 -7.92 -6.84 -6.54
N TYR A 111 -7.00 -7.69 -6.08
CA TYR A 111 -6.19 -8.54 -6.94
C TYR A 111 -6.70 -9.98 -6.94
N ARG A 112 -6.38 -10.71 -8.04
CA ARG A 112 -6.59 -12.17 -8.08
C ARG A 112 -5.76 -12.88 -7.03
N PHE A 113 -6.29 -13.97 -6.49
CA PHE A 113 -5.62 -14.76 -5.46
C PHE A 113 -4.52 -15.67 -6.02
N TYR A 114 -4.63 -16.07 -7.28
CA TYR A 114 -3.62 -16.89 -7.95
C TYR A 114 -2.32 -16.12 -8.20
N ARG A 115 -1.18 -16.79 -7.93
CA ARG A 115 0.17 -16.29 -8.22
C ARG A 115 0.53 -16.52 -9.69
N ASP A 116 1.39 -15.67 -10.21
CA ASP A 116 2.12 -15.95 -11.45
C ASP A 116 3.45 -16.60 -11.10
N THR A 117 3.50 -17.92 -11.20
CA THR A 117 4.66 -18.71 -10.80
C THR A 117 5.65 -18.99 -11.93
N ARG A 118 5.46 -18.41 -13.12
CA ARG A 118 6.29 -18.72 -14.30
C ARG A 118 7.77 -18.45 -14.05
N PHE A 119 8.08 -17.35 -13.39
CA PHE A 119 9.44 -16.88 -13.13
C PHE A 119 9.84 -16.94 -11.64
N SER A 120 8.99 -17.48 -10.78
CA SER A 120 9.27 -17.62 -9.35
C SER A 120 9.93 -18.97 -9.04
N PRO A 121 10.94 -19.05 -8.17
CA PRO A 121 11.43 -20.29 -7.60
C PRO A 121 10.36 -21.04 -6.80
N ASP A 122 9.58 -20.30 -6.02
CA ASP A 122 8.42 -20.82 -5.31
C ASP A 122 7.26 -21.05 -6.26
N LYS A 123 6.82 -22.31 -6.38
CA LYS A 123 5.75 -22.76 -7.27
C LYS A 123 4.38 -22.84 -6.58
N SER A 124 4.26 -22.39 -5.33
CA SER A 124 2.98 -22.32 -4.63
C SER A 124 1.95 -21.54 -5.47
N PRO A 125 0.77 -22.10 -5.76
CA PRO A 125 -0.16 -21.51 -6.71
C PRO A 125 -0.93 -20.29 -6.19
N TYR A 126 -1.02 -20.11 -4.88
CA TYR A 126 -1.83 -19.07 -4.25
C TYR A 126 -0.99 -18.07 -3.46
N LYS A 127 -1.50 -16.84 -3.35
CA LYS A 127 -0.94 -15.81 -2.47
C LYS A 127 -1.22 -16.17 -1.01
N ARG A 128 -0.43 -15.60 -0.10
CA ARG A 128 -0.61 -15.73 1.36
C ARG A 128 -1.23 -14.47 1.97
N HIS A 129 -1.71 -13.56 1.10
CA HIS A 129 -2.29 -12.29 1.50
C HIS A 129 -3.50 -11.93 0.63
N PHE A 130 -4.37 -11.13 1.18
CA PHE A 130 -5.30 -10.31 0.42
C PHE A 130 -4.75 -8.88 0.33
N GLY A 131 -4.91 -8.24 -0.82
CA GLY A 131 -4.47 -6.88 -1.05
C GLY A 131 -5.46 -6.11 -1.92
N ALA A 132 -5.63 -4.84 -1.61
CA ALA A 132 -6.41 -3.91 -2.41
C ALA A 132 -5.62 -2.61 -2.64
N TYR A 133 -5.60 -2.14 -3.87
CA TYR A 133 -4.98 -0.89 -4.27
C TYR A 133 -6.04 0.07 -4.80
N ILE A 134 -6.34 1.08 -3.99
CA ILE A 134 -7.38 2.07 -4.23
C ILE A 134 -6.73 3.27 -4.93
N ASN A 135 -6.89 3.34 -6.25
CA ASN A 135 -6.27 4.35 -7.10
C ASN A 135 -7.29 4.81 -8.16
N ALA A 136 -7.60 6.10 -8.18
CA ALA A 136 -8.57 6.71 -9.09
C ALA A 136 -8.28 6.46 -10.58
N LYS A 137 -7.01 6.29 -10.95
CA LYS A 137 -6.58 5.97 -12.33
C LYS A 137 -6.48 4.45 -12.60
N GLY A 138 -6.80 3.63 -11.58
CA GLY A 138 -6.79 2.17 -11.66
C GLY A 138 -5.44 1.52 -11.33
N LYS A 139 -5.46 0.22 -11.09
CA LYS A 139 -4.32 -0.59 -10.60
C LYS A 139 -3.08 -0.63 -11.52
N LYS A 140 -3.20 -0.19 -12.76
CA LYS A 140 -2.12 -0.24 -13.75
C LYS A 140 -1.52 1.14 -14.06
N ALA A 141 -2.09 2.18 -13.48
CA ALA A 141 -1.60 3.54 -13.64
C ALA A 141 -0.28 3.73 -12.88
N PHE A 142 0.50 4.72 -13.30
CA PHE A 142 1.73 5.10 -12.59
C PHE A 142 1.44 5.94 -11.35
N GLN A 143 0.30 6.59 -11.31
CA GLN A 143 -0.14 7.39 -10.18
C GLN A 143 -0.22 6.54 -8.91
N GLY A 144 0.16 7.16 -7.79
CA GLY A 144 0.08 6.57 -6.47
C GLY A 144 -1.36 6.45 -5.97
N GLY A 145 -1.60 5.49 -5.11
CA GLY A 145 -2.87 5.25 -4.45
C GLY A 145 -2.68 4.67 -3.06
N TYR A 146 -3.78 4.30 -2.43
CA TYR A 146 -3.84 3.71 -1.09
C TYR A 146 -3.80 2.19 -1.19
N TYR A 147 -2.99 1.55 -0.36
CA TYR A 147 -2.85 0.10 -0.37
C TYR A 147 -3.20 -0.50 1.00
N PHE A 148 -4.16 -1.41 1.01
CA PHE A 148 -4.57 -2.21 2.15
C PHE A 148 -4.06 -3.64 1.99
N HIS A 149 -3.29 -4.10 2.96
CA HIS A 149 -2.66 -5.43 2.96
C HIS A 149 -3.04 -6.22 4.20
N LEU A 150 -3.58 -7.40 4.00
CA LEU A 150 -3.95 -8.33 5.05
C LEU A 150 -3.21 -9.65 4.82
N GLU A 151 -2.19 -9.89 5.65
CA GLU A 151 -1.38 -11.10 5.68
C GLU A 151 -1.05 -11.45 7.14
N PRO A 152 -1.13 -12.72 7.55
CA PRO A 152 -0.72 -13.09 8.90
C PRO A 152 0.69 -12.60 9.22
N GLU A 153 0.85 -11.98 10.38
CA GLU A 153 2.11 -11.40 10.89
C GLU A 153 2.71 -10.26 10.06
N ASN A 154 2.07 -9.88 8.94
CA ASN A 154 2.57 -8.86 8.01
C ASN A 154 1.44 -7.95 7.50
N CYS A 155 0.55 -7.50 8.37
CA CYS A 155 -0.49 -6.54 8.02
C CYS A 155 0.07 -5.13 7.85
N MET A 156 -0.45 -4.36 6.88
CA MET A 156 -0.01 -2.97 6.69
C MET A 156 -1.04 -2.11 5.98
N LEU A 157 -0.93 -0.81 6.20
CA LEU A 157 -1.44 0.24 5.34
C LEU A 157 -0.25 0.88 4.61
N ALA A 158 -0.35 1.02 3.32
CA ALA A 158 0.73 1.58 2.52
C ALA A 158 0.15 2.45 1.39
N GLY A 159 0.99 3.13 0.66
CA GLY A 159 0.56 3.84 -0.53
C GLY A 159 1.72 4.46 -1.27
N GLY A 160 1.39 5.17 -2.34
CA GLY A 160 2.39 5.78 -3.20
C GLY A 160 2.47 5.14 -4.57
N SER A 161 3.52 5.48 -5.27
CA SER A 161 3.80 5.09 -6.65
C SER A 161 4.98 4.15 -6.69
N TYR A 162 4.74 2.93 -7.07
CA TYR A 162 5.71 1.85 -7.08
C TYR A 162 6.08 1.43 -8.51
N CYS A 163 7.31 0.99 -8.75
CA CYS A 163 7.80 0.53 -10.06
C CYS A 163 7.62 1.55 -11.20
N LEU A 164 7.92 2.82 -10.95
CA LEU A 164 7.88 3.86 -11.95
C LEU A 164 8.88 3.60 -13.09
N PRO A 165 8.51 3.86 -14.36
CA PRO A 165 9.46 3.97 -15.47
C PRO A 165 10.52 5.03 -15.16
N SER A 166 11.71 4.87 -15.74
CA SER A 166 12.86 5.74 -15.42
C SER A 166 12.63 7.21 -15.73
N ASP A 167 11.88 7.51 -16.78
CA ASP A 167 11.49 8.86 -17.20
C ASP A 167 10.50 9.49 -16.23
N VAL A 168 9.46 8.74 -15.84
CA VAL A 168 8.45 9.16 -14.85
C VAL A 168 9.12 9.36 -13.47
N LEU A 169 9.95 8.41 -13.03
CA LEU A 169 10.72 8.55 -11.79
C LEU A 169 11.62 9.78 -11.80
N ARG A 170 12.21 10.09 -12.97
CA ARG A 170 13.03 11.30 -13.14
C ARG A 170 12.17 12.55 -12.99
N ALA A 171 10.97 12.58 -13.55
CA ALA A 171 10.06 13.72 -13.43
C ALA A 171 9.66 13.97 -11.96
N VAL A 172 9.29 12.92 -11.21
CA VAL A 172 8.98 13.08 -9.78
C VAL A 172 10.17 13.65 -9.01
N ARG A 173 11.40 13.15 -9.27
CA ARG A 173 12.62 13.70 -8.65
C ARG A 173 12.85 15.15 -9.03
N GLN A 174 12.53 15.54 -10.27
CA GLN A 174 12.64 16.91 -10.74
C GLN A 174 11.70 17.83 -9.97
N SER A 175 10.42 17.44 -9.82
CA SER A 175 9.44 18.20 -9.04
C SER A 175 9.84 18.33 -7.58
N VAL A 176 10.43 17.28 -6.97
CA VAL A 176 11.01 17.36 -5.61
C VAL A 176 12.16 18.36 -5.54
N CYS A 177 13.03 18.44 -6.57
CA CYS A 177 14.11 19.43 -6.62
C CYS A 177 13.61 20.85 -6.86
N GLU A 178 12.53 21.04 -7.58
CA GLU A 178 11.92 22.34 -7.88
C GLU A 178 11.11 22.89 -6.70
N GLN A 179 10.54 21.99 -5.88
CA GLN A 179 9.68 22.34 -4.75
C GLN A 179 10.16 21.64 -3.45
N PRO A 180 11.44 21.80 -3.05
CA PRO A 180 12.03 21.03 -1.97
C PRO A 180 11.39 21.29 -0.61
N GLU A 181 11.05 22.56 -0.33
CA GLU A 181 10.45 22.95 0.94
C GLU A 181 9.00 22.46 1.07
N GLU A 182 8.25 22.47 -0.03
CA GLU A 182 6.87 21.93 -0.05
C GLU A 182 6.90 20.42 0.21
N PHE A 183 7.72 19.68 -0.53
CA PHE A 183 7.85 18.24 -0.32
C PHE A 183 8.32 17.92 1.10
N HIS A 184 9.33 18.67 1.60
CA HIS A 184 9.82 18.49 2.97
C HIS A 184 8.75 18.82 4.02
N ALA A 185 7.95 19.86 3.82
CA ALA A 185 6.86 20.20 4.72
C ALA A 185 5.80 19.08 4.81
N ILE A 186 5.57 18.35 3.70
CA ILE A 186 4.66 17.21 3.67
C ILE A 186 5.27 16.03 4.46
N VAL A 187 6.43 15.53 4.01
CA VAL A 187 6.98 14.27 4.52
C VAL A 187 7.69 14.41 5.87
N GLY A 188 8.13 15.60 6.21
CA GLY A 188 8.72 15.96 7.50
C GLY A 188 7.71 16.41 8.55
N SER A 189 6.41 16.53 8.21
CA SER A 189 5.38 16.85 9.20
C SER A 189 5.28 15.78 10.27
N ASP A 190 5.04 16.16 11.53
CA ASP A 190 4.94 15.20 12.65
C ASP A 190 3.96 14.06 12.38
N PRO A 191 2.72 14.29 11.87
CA PRO A 191 1.79 13.21 11.57
C PRO A 191 2.33 12.24 10.50
N PHE A 192 2.89 12.78 9.41
CA PHE A 192 3.40 11.95 8.32
C PHE A 192 4.65 11.17 8.76
N HIS A 193 5.64 11.85 9.32
CA HIS A 193 6.90 11.20 9.72
C HIS A 193 6.71 10.14 10.81
N THR A 194 5.73 10.32 11.70
CA THR A 194 5.39 9.31 12.72
C THR A 194 4.82 8.04 12.10
N LEU A 195 3.95 8.16 11.12
CA LEU A 195 3.31 7.01 10.46
C LEU A 195 4.22 6.39 9.38
N PHE A 196 4.98 7.23 8.68
CA PHE A 196 5.79 6.87 7.52
C PHE A 196 7.21 7.45 7.65
N PRO A 197 8.04 6.90 8.54
CA PRO A 197 9.38 7.46 8.83
C PRO A 197 10.35 7.36 7.63
N VAL A 198 10.03 6.52 6.65
CA VAL A 198 10.83 6.33 5.44
C VAL A 198 9.92 6.36 4.22
N ILE A 199 10.32 7.12 3.20
CA ILE A 199 9.70 7.10 1.87
C ILE A 199 10.60 6.33 0.90
N GLY A 200 9.97 5.58 -0.03
CA GLY A 200 10.64 4.69 -0.95
C GLY A 200 11.13 3.39 -0.29
N GLU A 201 10.84 2.27 -0.92
CA GLU A 201 11.29 0.95 -0.45
C GLU A 201 12.80 0.79 -0.65
N THR A 202 13.31 1.29 -1.78
CA THR A 202 14.72 1.17 -2.11
C THR A 202 15.32 2.49 -2.58
N HIS A 203 16.62 2.67 -2.33
CA HIS A 203 17.34 3.88 -2.66
C HIS A 203 18.62 3.58 -3.47
N VAL A 204 19.02 4.52 -4.34
CA VAL A 204 20.37 4.52 -4.90
C VAL A 204 21.37 5.05 -3.88
N LYS A 205 22.62 4.61 -3.97
CA LYS A 205 23.67 4.98 -2.99
C LYS A 205 24.06 6.46 -3.06
N THR A 206 23.99 7.05 -4.25
CA THR A 206 24.42 8.44 -4.51
C THR A 206 23.30 9.20 -5.20
N VAL A 207 23.37 10.52 -5.16
CA VAL A 207 22.46 11.38 -5.93
C VAL A 207 22.53 10.99 -7.42
N PRO A 208 21.38 10.77 -8.08
CA PRO A 208 21.33 10.37 -9.48
C PRO A 208 21.96 11.43 -10.40
N LYS A 209 22.53 10.97 -11.52
CA LYS A 209 23.13 11.87 -12.51
C LYS A 209 22.09 12.86 -13.06
N GLY A 210 22.47 14.13 -13.10
CA GLY A 210 21.62 15.21 -13.58
C GLY A 210 20.83 15.94 -12.50
N PHE A 211 21.04 15.58 -11.24
CA PHE A 211 20.48 16.28 -10.07
C PHE A 211 21.57 16.97 -9.25
N PRO A 212 21.27 18.08 -8.53
CA PRO A 212 22.23 18.79 -7.70
C PRO A 212 22.83 17.89 -6.62
N LYS A 213 24.16 17.86 -6.50
CA LYS A 213 24.85 17.06 -5.47
C LYS A 213 24.70 17.65 -4.07
N ASP A 214 24.48 18.94 -4.00
CA ASP A 214 24.30 19.76 -2.82
C ASP A 214 22.81 19.99 -2.48
N PHE A 215 21.92 19.17 -3.06
CA PHE A 215 20.48 19.21 -2.75
C PHE A 215 20.28 19.00 -1.23
N PRO A 216 19.45 19.84 -0.55
CA PRO A 216 19.35 19.83 0.91
C PRO A 216 18.76 18.51 1.48
N TYR A 217 17.97 17.80 0.70
CA TYR A 217 17.28 16.57 1.11
C TYR A 217 17.62 15.40 0.17
N PRO A 218 18.90 14.96 0.09
CA PRO A 218 19.34 13.99 -0.91
C PRO A 218 18.63 12.63 -0.81
N GLU A 219 18.10 12.25 0.35
CA GLU A 219 17.31 11.04 0.56
C GLU A 219 16.06 11.02 -0.29
N TYR A 220 15.38 12.14 -0.53
CA TYR A 220 14.14 12.20 -1.31
C TYR A 220 14.37 11.93 -2.79
N ILE A 221 15.49 12.39 -3.37
CA ILE A 221 15.82 12.15 -4.78
C ILE A 221 16.60 10.85 -5.02
N ARG A 222 17.03 10.16 -3.95
CA ARG A 222 17.65 8.84 -4.04
C ARG A 222 16.65 7.70 -4.08
N CYS A 223 15.37 7.96 -3.78
CA CYS A 223 14.30 6.97 -3.86
C CYS A 223 14.23 6.35 -5.26
N LYS A 224 14.02 5.03 -5.34
CA LYS A 224 13.73 4.32 -6.60
C LYS A 224 12.23 4.19 -6.86
N ASP A 225 11.44 4.49 -5.90
CA ASP A 225 9.98 4.56 -5.91
C ASP A 225 9.53 5.61 -4.89
N TYR A 226 8.30 6.10 -5.00
CA TYR A 226 7.72 7.03 -4.06
C TYR A 226 6.54 6.36 -3.34
N SER A 227 6.87 5.41 -2.50
CA SER A 227 5.93 4.67 -1.66
C SER A 227 6.22 4.93 -0.18
N CYS A 228 5.24 4.67 0.67
CA CYS A 228 5.37 4.71 2.12
C CYS A 228 4.57 3.57 2.75
N PHE A 229 5.03 3.08 3.90
CA PHE A 229 4.52 1.87 4.53
C PHE A 229 4.27 2.11 6.02
N HIS A 230 3.13 1.66 6.50
CA HIS A 230 2.75 1.67 7.91
C HIS A 230 2.37 0.25 8.35
N PRO A 231 3.34 -0.55 8.84
CA PRO A 231 3.07 -1.87 9.39
C PRO A 231 2.18 -1.76 10.63
N VAL A 232 1.22 -2.66 10.73
CA VAL A 232 0.29 -2.71 11.86
C VAL A 232 0.12 -4.16 12.35
N PRO A 233 -0.14 -4.39 13.65
CA PRO A 233 -0.46 -5.73 14.11
C PRO A 233 -1.82 -6.18 13.58
N GLU A 234 -2.07 -7.49 13.54
CA GLU A 234 -3.37 -8.06 13.12
C GLU A 234 -4.54 -7.52 13.94
N SER A 235 -4.30 -7.25 15.25
CA SER A 235 -5.29 -6.64 16.14
C SER A 235 -5.76 -5.26 15.70
N PHE A 236 -5.02 -4.59 14.83
CA PHE A 236 -5.47 -3.34 14.23
C PHE A 236 -6.72 -3.55 13.39
N PHE A 237 -6.75 -4.57 12.53
CA PHE A 237 -7.85 -4.83 11.62
C PHE A 237 -9.00 -5.63 12.25
N THR A 238 -8.77 -6.31 13.36
CA THR A 238 -9.82 -6.98 14.12
C THR A 238 -10.51 -6.06 15.13
N SER A 239 -9.95 -4.88 15.42
CA SER A 239 -10.56 -3.90 16.31
C SER A 239 -11.82 -3.26 15.69
N ALA A 240 -12.74 -2.82 16.54
CA ALA A 240 -14.00 -2.20 16.09
C ALA A 240 -13.80 -0.85 15.37
N ASP A 241 -12.69 -0.17 15.61
CA ASP A 241 -12.34 1.14 15.08
C ASP A 241 -11.34 1.10 13.90
N TRP A 242 -11.06 -0.08 13.37
CA TRP A 242 -10.06 -0.28 12.32
C TRP A 242 -10.30 0.61 11.09
N LEU A 243 -11.56 0.82 10.72
CA LEU A 243 -11.95 1.58 9.53
C LEU A 243 -11.62 3.06 9.69
N GLU A 244 -11.98 3.65 10.82
CA GLU A 244 -11.70 5.04 11.16
C GLU A 244 -10.19 5.28 11.23
N ARG A 245 -9.46 4.40 11.93
CA ARG A 245 -8.00 4.48 12.05
C ARG A 245 -7.29 4.32 10.71
N SER A 246 -7.77 3.41 9.85
CA SER A 246 -7.23 3.28 8.49
C SER A 246 -7.46 4.54 7.65
N ALA A 247 -8.64 5.14 7.76
CA ALA A 247 -8.96 6.38 7.07
C ALA A 247 -8.07 7.54 7.56
N GLU A 248 -7.81 7.65 8.86
CA GLU A 248 -6.89 8.65 9.44
C GLU A 248 -5.47 8.48 8.89
N VAL A 249 -4.96 7.25 8.83
CA VAL A 249 -3.63 6.96 8.24
C VAL A 249 -3.58 7.38 6.77
N PHE A 250 -4.61 7.05 5.99
CA PHE A 250 -4.68 7.41 4.57
C PHE A 250 -4.89 8.91 4.36
N GLN A 251 -5.60 9.59 5.25
CA GLN A 251 -5.75 11.05 5.19
C GLN A 251 -4.42 11.77 5.42
N VAL A 252 -3.59 11.27 6.32
CA VAL A 252 -2.22 11.80 6.52
C VAL A 252 -1.35 11.55 5.28
N MET A 253 -1.55 10.45 4.57
CA MET A 253 -0.83 10.13 3.34
C MET A 253 -1.25 11.01 2.13
N LYS A 254 -2.46 11.52 2.11
CA LYS A 254 -3.06 12.21 0.94
C LYS A 254 -2.20 13.32 0.36
N PRO A 255 -1.64 14.27 1.14
CA PRO A 255 -0.78 15.32 0.56
C PRO A 255 0.46 14.78 -0.15
N PHE A 256 1.05 13.70 0.34
CA PHE A 256 2.16 13.02 -0.32
C PHE A 256 1.73 12.41 -1.66
N LEU A 257 0.57 11.75 -1.70
CA LEU A 257 0.02 11.22 -2.95
C LEU A 257 -0.29 12.33 -3.96
N ASP A 258 -0.85 13.44 -3.50
CA ASP A 258 -1.17 14.58 -4.37
C ASP A 258 0.08 15.15 -5.03
N PHE A 259 1.14 15.38 -4.27
CA PHE A 259 2.41 15.88 -4.78
C PHE A 259 3.02 14.92 -5.83
N VAL A 260 3.10 13.63 -5.49
CA VAL A 260 3.68 12.63 -6.39
C VAL A 260 2.83 12.45 -7.65
N ASN A 261 1.51 12.44 -7.51
CA ASN A 261 0.60 12.28 -8.64
C ASN A 261 0.60 13.49 -9.58
N ALA A 262 0.70 14.72 -9.05
CA ALA A 262 0.85 15.92 -9.88
C ALA A 262 2.11 15.83 -10.75
N ALA A 263 3.24 15.46 -10.16
CA ALA A 263 4.49 15.27 -10.90
C ALA A 263 4.41 14.15 -11.97
N ILE A 264 3.65 13.09 -11.70
CA ILE A 264 3.43 12.00 -12.67
C ILE A 264 2.50 12.46 -13.80
N ASP A 265 1.41 13.17 -13.48
CA ASP A 265 0.43 13.67 -14.47
C ASP A 265 1.07 14.67 -15.45
N GLU A 266 2.09 15.42 -15.03
CA GLU A 266 2.89 16.30 -15.93
C GLU A 266 3.84 15.52 -16.86
N ALA A 267 4.19 14.29 -16.49
CA ALA A 267 5.17 13.47 -17.22
C ALA A 267 4.53 12.49 -18.22
N VAL A 268 3.24 12.22 -18.14
CA VAL A 268 2.50 11.23 -18.95
C VAL A 268 1.35 11.88 -19.70
#